data_83164af683e750f776f46da556184cdb
#
_entry.id   83164af683e750f776f46da556184cdb
#
_cell.length_a   1.000
_cell.length_b   1.000
_cell.length_c   1.000
_cell.angle_alpha   90.00
_cell.angle_beta   90.00
_cell.angle_gamma   90.00
#
_symmetry.space_group_name_H-M   'P 1'
#
loop_
_entity.id
_entity.type
_entity.pdbx_description
1 polymer ?
#
loop_
_entity_poly.entity_id
_entity_poly.type
_entity_poly.pdbx_seq_one_letter_code
_entity_poly.pdbx_strand_id
1 'polypeptide(L)'
;MTGNADDPIMKQLLLLAPAVAALAALGACGSSGPARDASQPMMYFSSQRTPAYVADCIESHLSRVRASNVGGATELAVGSDSNNSYFVTLTPMNSGSVIKVMHPANAPDDPPEPEMRVDIARCAT
;
A
#
# COMPACT_ATOMS: atom_id res chain seq x y z
N MET A 1 -10.08 -56.18 32.00
CA MET A 1 -10.06 -55.87 31.89
C MET A 1 -9.78 -55.07 31.58
N THR A 2 -9.68 -54.80 31.30
CA THR A 2 -9.29 -54.36 31.31
C THR A 2 -8.73 -53.40 30.56
N GLY A 3 -8.09 -53.07 29.83
CA GLY A 3 -7.54 -52.06 29.05
C GLY A 3 -8.45 -50.90 28.69
N ASN A 4 -9.57 -51.07 29.06
CA ASN A 4 -10.58 -50.09 28.71
C ASN A 4 -10.40 -48.77 29.40
N ALA A 5 -9.85 -48.83 30.58
CA ALA A 5 -9.64 -47.60 31.33
C ALA A 5 -8.57 -46.70 30.70
N ASP A 6 -7.70 -47.31 29.95
CA ASP A 6 -6.62 -46.55 29.35
C ASP A 6 -7.06 -45.72 28.18
N ASP A 7 -8.05 -46.20 27.51
CA ASP A 7 -8.49 -45.58 26.28
C ASP A 7 -8.97 -44.14 26.47
N PRO A 8 -9.75 -43.81 27.47
CA PRO A 8 -10.21 -42.44 27.63
C PRO A 8 -9.08 -41.46 27.87
N ILE A 9 -8.04 -41.91 28.55
CA ILE A 9 -6.91 -41.05 28.84
C ILE A 9 -6.13 -40.71 27.59
N MET A 10 -5.93 -41.70 26.74
CA MET A 10 -5.24 -41.49 25.49
C MET A 10 -6.00 -40.59 24.53
N LYS A 11 -7.31 -40.72 24.53
CA LYS A 11 -8.15 -39.87 23.69
C LYS A 11 -8.06 -38.41 24.12
N GLN A 12 -7.97 -38.17 25.39
CA GLN A 12 -7.85 -36.83 25.91
C GLN A 12 -6.53 -36.18 25.52
N LEU A 13 -5.48 -36.95 25.52
CA LEU A 13 -4.17 -36.44 25.12
C LEU A 13 -4.12 -36.07 23.65
N LEU A 14 -4.79 -36.83 22.82
CA LEU A 14 -4.83 -36.57 21.41
C LEU A 14 -5.61 -35.30 21.07
N LEU A 15 -6.61 -35.00 21.89
CA LEU A 15 -7.43 -33.82 21.65
C LEU A 15 -6.73 -32.50 21.99
N LEU A 16 -5.73 -32.58 22.83
CA LEU A 16 -5.00 -31.36 23.22
C LEU A 16 -3.99 -30.90 22.19
N ALA A 17 -3.49 -31.81 21.39
CA ALA A 17 -2.45 -31.49 20.42
C ALA A 17 -2.88 -30.46 19.37
N PRO A 18 -4.08 -30.55 18.82
CA PRO A 18 -4.49 -29.57 17.81
C PRO A 18 -4.63 -28.15 18.35
N ALA A 19 -4.95 -28.00 19.60
CA ALA A 19 -5.12 -26.68 20.18
C ALA A 19 -3.82 -25.88 20.22
N VAL A 20 -2.73 -26.57 20.50
CA VAL A 20 -1.41 -25.93 20.56
C VAL A 20 -0.97 -25.46 19.18
N ALA A 21 -1.26 -26.26 18.17
CA ALA A 21 -0.91 -25.88 16.79
C ALA A 21 -1.66 -24.64 16.33
N ALA A 22 -2.90 -24.49 16.75
CA ALA A 22 -3.69 -23.33 16.38
C ALA A 22 -3.13 -22.03 16.95
N LEU A 23 -2.63 -22.10 18.18
CA LEU A 23 -2.04 -20.92 18.81
C LEU A 23 -0.76 -20.48 18.13
N ALA A 24 0.03 -21.43 17.68
CA ALA A 24 1.26 -21.12 16.96
C ALA A 24 0.98 -20.41 15.64
N ALA A 25 -0.10 -20.78 14.96
CA ALA A 25 -0.47 -20.15 13.71
C ALA A 25 -0.87 -18.68 13.89
N LEU A 26 -1.55 -18.37 14.98
CA LEU A 26 -1.94 -16.99 15.25
C LEU A 26 -0.73 -16.09 15.55
N GLY A 27 0.27 -16.64 16.22
CA GLY A 27 1.47 -15.89 16.50
C GLY A 27 2.25 -15.51 15.26
N ALA A 28 2.22 -16.34 14.23
CA ALA A 28 2.94 -16.08 13.00
C ALA A 28 2.35 -14.88 12.22
N CYS A 29 1.05 -14.67 12.29
CA CYS A 29 0.42 -13.56 11.58
C CYS A 29 0.74 -12.21 12.18
N GLY A 30 0.99 -12.14 13.47
CA GLY A 30 1.27 -10.88 14.14
C GLY A 30 2.70 -10.38 13.97
N SER A 31 3.60 -11.25 13.55
CA SER A 31 5.02 -10.89 13.42
C SER A 31 5.41 -10.42 12.04
N SER A 32 4.50 -10.47 11.07
CA SER A 32 4.81 -9.98 9.73
C SER A 32 4.78 -8.46 9.77
N GLY A 33 5.86 -7.87 10.21
CA GLY A 33 6.07 -6.45 10.06
C GLY A 33 6.07 -6.12 8.58
N PRO A 34 5.48 -5.01 8.20
CA PRO A 34 5.32 -4.69 6.80
C PRO A 34 6.60 -4.13 6.24
N ALA A 35 7.37 -4.95 5.61
CA ALA A 35 8.22 -4.41 4.58
C ALA A 35 7.28 -4.08 3.44
N ARG A 36 7.05 -2.81 3.17
CA ARG A 36 6.26 -2.44 2.01
C ARG A 36 6.92 -3.02 0.77
N ASP A 37 6.17 -3.83 0.06
CA ASP A 37 6.61 -4.29 -1.23
C ASP A 37 6.77 -3.07 -2.15
N ALA A 38 7.90 -2.97 -2.85
CA ALA A 38 8.16 -1.86 -3.76
C ALA A 38 7.13 -1.76 -4.89
N SER A 39 6.40 -2.84 -5.16
CA SER A 39 5.33 -2.85 -6.14
C SER A 39 4.00 -2.33 -5.59
N GLN A 40 3.90 -2.12 -4.28
CA GLN A 40 2.68 -1.62 -3.67
C GLN A 40 2.64 -0.10 -3.67
N PRO A 41 1.48 0.51 -3.94
CA PRO A 41 1.40 1.95 -3.90
C PRO A 41 1.61 2.49 -2.49
N MET A 42 2.29 3.62 -2.44
CA MET A 42 2.44 4.39 -1.21
C MET A 42 1.09 4.96 -0.77
N MET A 43 0.28 5.40 -1.74
CA MET A 43 -1.07 5.89 -1.52
C MET A 43 -1.96 5.37 -2.64
N TYR A 44 -3.21 5.04 -2.29
CA TYR A 44 -4.21 4.62 -3.26
C TYR A 44 -5.58 4.97 -2.72
N PHE A 45 -6.26 5.95 -3.34
CA PHE A 45 -7.54 6.42 -2.85
C PHE A 45 -8.28 7.21 -3.92
N SER A 46 -9.56 7.49 -3.68
CA SER A 46 -10.40 8.25 -4.59
C SER A 46 -10.51 9.70 -4.15
N SER A 47 -10.61 10.59 -5.12
CA SER A 47 -10.83 12.01 -4.93
C SER A 47 -12.02 12.46 -5.77
N GLN A 48 -12.73 13.46 -5.30
CA GLN A 48 -13.81 14.08 -6.06
C GLN A 48 -13.28 15.09 -7.07
N ARG A 49 -12.00 15.39 -7.06
CA ARG A 49 -11.36 16.31 -8.00
C ARG A 49 -11.00 15.59 -9.28
N THR A 50 -11.08 16.32 -10.40
CA THR A 50 -10.70 15.76 -11.69
C THR A 50 -9.20 15.53 -11.77
N PRO A 51 -8.74 14.64 -12.67
CA PRO A 51 -7.30 14.48 -12.88
C PRO A 51 -6.58 15.77 -13.22
N ALA A 52 -7.17 16.61 -14.04
CA ALA A 52 -6.56 17.89 -14.42
C ALA A 52 -6.40 18.81 -13.21
N TYR A 53 -7.42 18.89 -12.36
CA TYR A 53 -7.34 19.70 -11.14
C TYR A 53 -6.21 19.23 -10.22
N VAL A 54 -6.17 17.91 -9.99
CA VAL A 54 -5.16 17.34 -9.10
C VAL A 54 -3.76 17.53 -9.67
N ALA A 55 -3.59 17.30 -10.97
CA ALA A 55 -2.31 17.48 -11.63
C ALA A 55 -1.81 18.92 -11.52
N ASP A 56 -2.66 19.89 -11.82
CA ASP A 56 -2.29 21.30 -11.74
C ASP A 56 -1.92 21.70 -10.32
N CYS A 57 -2.66 21.18 -9.35
CA CYS A 57 -2.37 21.44 -7.93
C CYS A 57 -1.00 20.89 -7.54
N ILE A 58 -0.72 19.65 -7.90
CA ILE A 58 0.56 19.01 -7.59
C ILE A 58 1.71 19.77 -8.26
N GLU A 59 1.54 20.13 -9.51
CA GLU A 59 2.57 20.89 -10.24
C GLU A 59 2.82 22.26 -9.62
N SER A 60 1.83 22.85 -8.99
CA SER A 60 2.00 24.15 -8.33
C SER A 60 2.71 24.04 -6.98
N HIS A 61 2.66 22.89 -6.33
CA HIS A 61 3.29 22.71 -5.03
C HIS A 61 4.67 22.07 -5.10
N LEU A 62 4.93 21.29 -6.13
CA LEU A 62 6.19 20.57 -6.28
C LEU A 62 6.95 21.05 -7.50
N SER A 63 8.26 21.11 -7.37
CA SER A 63 9.14 21.35 -8.51
C SER A 63 9.44 20.02 -9.20
N ARG A 64 9.86 20.09 -10.47
CA ARG A 64 10.30 18.91 -11.24
C ARG A 64 9.20 17.89 -11.43
N VAL A 65 8.02 18.34 -11.79
CA VAL A 65 6.91 17.45 -12.09
C VAL A 65 6.71 17.45 -13.60
N ARG A 66 6.63 16.27 -14.20
CA ARG A 66 6.39 16.09 -15.63
C ARG A 66 5.13 15.27 -15.81
N ALA A 67 4.19 15.81 -16.56
CA ALA A 67 2.92 15.14 -16.82
C ALA A 67 2.94 14.45 -18.17
N SER A 68 2.32 13.28 -18.25
CA SER A 68 2.12 12.54 -19.49
C SER A 68 0.80 11.78 -19.42
N ASN A 69 0.29 11.38 -20.58
CA ASN A 69 -0.92 10.56 -20.67
C ASN A 69 -0.53 9.11 -20.89
N VAL A 70 -1.09 8.23 -20.07
CA VAL A 70 -0.84 6.80 -20.16
C VAL A 70 -2.17 6.07 -20.11
N GLY A 71 -2.64 5.58 -21.26
CA GLY A 71 -3.85 4.78 -21.32
C GLY A 71 -5.10 5.45 -20.76
N GLY A 72 -5.29 6.74 -21.03
CA GLY A 72 -6.43 7.47 -20.52
C GLY A 72 -6.25 8.05 -19.13
N ALA A 73 -5.18 7.70 -18.45
CA ALA A 73 -4.82 8.27 -17.16
C ALA A 73 -3.76 9.37 -17.36
N THR A 74 -3.64 10.25 -16.38
CA THR A 74 -2.55 11.22 -16.32
C THR A 74 -1.50 10.70 -15.34
N GLU A 75 -0.26 10.61 -15.79
CA GLU A 75 0.84 10.21 -14.92
C GLU A 75 1.75 11.40 -14.68
N LEU A 76 2.07 11.65 -13.42
CA LEU A 76 3.01 12.69 -13.02
C LEU A 76 4.28 12.00 -12.51
N ALA A 77 5.41 12.31 -13.14
CA ALA A 77 6.71 11.85 -12.65
C ALA A 77 7.33 12.99 -11.86
N VAL A 78 7.65 12.72 -10.61
CA VAL A 78 8.22 13.71 -9.70
C VAL A 78 9.69 13.40 -9.49
N GLY A 79 10.56 14.29 -9.92
CA GLY A 79 12.00 14.12 -9.83
C GLY A 79 12.71 14.57 -11.08
N SER A 80 13.99 14.21 -11.20
CA SER A 80 14.78 14.53 -12.39
C SER A 80 14.50 13.51 -13.50
N ASP A 81 14.94 13.84 -14.72
CA ASP A 81 14.70 12.99 -15.89
C ASP A 81 15.25 11.58 -15.73
N SER A 82 16.35 11.45 -15.03
CA SER A 82 17.03 10.17 -14.85
C SER A 82 16.75 9.53 -13.49
N ASN A 83 16.06 10.22 -12.57
CA ASN A 83 15.95 9.76 -11.21
C ASN A 83 14.66 10.26 -10.56
N ASN A 84 13.56 9.59 -10.85
CA ASN A 84 12.26 9.96 -10.33
C ASN A 84 12.07 9.44 -8.91
N SER A 85 11.54 10.29 -8.04
CA SER A 85 11.22 9.92 -6.66
C SER A 85 9.85 9.27 -6.54
N TYR A 86 8.88 9.78 -7.26
CA TYR A 86 7.49 9.30 -7.18
C TYR A 86 6.85 9.29 -8.56
N PHE A 87 5.85 8.41 -8.71
CA PHE A 87 4.95 8.42 -9.84
C PHE A 87 3.52 8.52 -9.33
N VAL A 88 2.80 9.52 -9.79
CA VAL A 88 1.40 9.73 -9.41
C VAL A 88 0.55 9.44 -10.63
N THR A 89 -0.33 8.46 -10.53
CA THR A 89 -1.26 8.12 -11.60
C THR A 89 -2.65 8.59 -11.23
N LEU A 90 -3.24 9.42 -12.08
CA LEU A 90 -4.56 10.00 -11.90
C LEU A 90 -5.49 9.40 -12.94
N THR A 91 -6.37 8.51 -12.50
CA THR A 91 -7.30 7.80 -13.39
C THR A 91 -8.68 8.44 -13.26
N PRO A 92 -9.28 8.90 -14.37
CA PRO A 92 -10.64 9.45 -14.31
C PRO A 92 -11.63 8.40 -13.79
N MET A 93 -12.50 8.81 -12.88
CA MET A 93 -13.56 7.96 -12.39
C MET A 93 -14.78 8.83 -12.08
N ASN A 94 -15.87 8.64 -12.81
CA ASN A 94 -17.06 9.48 -12.69
C ASN A 94 -16.68 10.95 -12.86
N SER A 95 -16.95 11.79 -11.89
CA SER A 95 -16.59 13.21 -11.92
C SER A 95 -15.26 13.49 -11.20
N GLY A 96 -14.62 12.48 -10.65
CA GLY A 96 -13.38 12.63 -9.90
C GLY A 96 -12.26 11.81 -10.47
N SER A 97 -11.38 11.34 -9.58
CA SER A 97 -10.22 10.55 -9.98
C SER A 97 -9.83 9.55 -8.91
N VAL A 98 -9.15 8.49 -9.34
CA VAL A 98 -8.42 7.59 -8.44
C VAL A 98 -6.97 8.00 -8.48
N ILE A 99 -6.38 8.20 -7.31
CA ILE A 99 -5.01 8.66 -7.16
C ILE A 99 -4.18 7.50 -6.65
N LYS A 100 -3.15 7.15 -7.42
CA LYS A 100 -2.18 6.11 -7.03
C LYS A 100 -0.80 6.74 -7.01
N VAL A 101 -0.10 6.64 -5.89
CA VAL A 101 1.25 7.17 -5.74
C VAL A 101 2.21 6.02 -5.51
N MET A 102 3.21 5.91 -6.37
CA MET A 102 4.26 4.92 -6.25
C MET A 102 5.55 5.62 -5.84
N HIS A 103 6.26 5.00 -4.91
CA HIS A 103 7.61 5.41 -4.52
C HIS A 103 8.53 4.23 -4.77
N PRO A 104 9.23 4.18 -5.91
CA PRO A 104 10.03 3.01 -6.26
C PRO A 104 11.11 2.71 -5.23
N ALA A 105 11.49 1.44 -5.12
CA ALA A 105 12.60 1.05 -4.28
C ALA A 105 13.88 1.76 -4.75
N ASN A 106 14.68 2.22 -3.82
CA ASN A 106 15.92 2.93 -4.09
C ASN A 106 15.75 4.27 -4.82
N ALA A 107 14.52 4.76 -4.92
CA ALA A 107 14.28 6.10 -5.46
C ALA A 107 14.70 7.16 -4.43
N PRO A 108 15.07 8.36 -4.88
CA PRO A 108 15.37 9.44 -3.96
C PRO A 108 14.16 9.79 -3.10
N ASP A 109 14.43 10.23 -1.89
CA ASP A 109 13.41 10.68 -0.96
C ASP A 109 13.29 12.21 -1.04
N ASP A 110 12.92 12.71 -2.21
CA ASP A 110 12.86 14.15 -2.50
C ASP A 110 11.61 14.45 -3.34
N PRO A 111 10.56 15.00 -2.76
CA PRO A 111 10.48 15.40 -1.34
C PRO A 111 10.38 14.18 -0.42
N PRO A 112 10.62 14.35 0.88
CA PRO A 112 10.43 13.26 1.83
C PRO A 112 8.99 12.74 1.80
N GLU A 113 8.83 11.46 2.07
CA GLU A 113 7.53 10.79 1.98
C GLU A 113 6.43 11.49 2.78
N PRO A 114 6.65 11.93 4.04
CA PRO A 114 5.61 12.65 4.77
C PRO A 114 5.16 13.93 4.09
N GLU A 115 6.09 14.67 3.50
CA GLU A 115 5.78 15.88 2.78
C GLU A 115 4.97 15.58 1.51
N MET A 116 5.38 14.55 0.77
CA MET A 116 4.66 14.12 -0.43
C MET A 116 3.22 13.74 -0.08
N ARG A 117 3.01 13.03 1.02
CA ARG A 117 1.67 12.65 1.46
C ARG A 117 0.78 13.86 1.74
N VAL A 118 1.34 14.88 2.37
CA VAL A 118 0.60 16.11 2.67
C VAL A 118 0.23 16.83 1.38
N ASP A 119 1.15 16.94 0.45
CA ASP A 119 0.88 17.64 -0.81
C ASP A 119 -0.19 16.92 -1.64
N ILE A 120 -0.11 15.60 -1.71
CA ILE A 120 -1.13 14.82 -2.41
C ILE A 120 -2.50 14.99 -1.73
N ALA A 121 -2.55 14.86 -0.41
CA ALA A 121 -3.81 14.99 0.32
C ALA A 121 -4.43 16.38 0.13
N ARG A 122 -3.61 17.41 0.14
CA ARG A 122 -4.06 18.79 -0.07
C ARG A 122 -4.69 18.97 -1.44
N CYS A 123 -4.11 18.36 -2.46
CA CYS A 123 -4.61 18.50 -3.82
C CYS A 123 -5.82 17.61 -4.11
N ALA A 124 -6.08 16.62 -3.28
CA ALA A 124 -7.18 15.69 -3.48
C ALA A 124 -8.51 16.13 -2.87
N THR A 125 -8.50 17.18 -2.08
CA THR A 125 -9.71 17.67 -1.38
C THR A 125 -10.33 18.90 -1.99
#